data_2d985d5fea4a0c072ec0f679ab2fad91
#
_entry.id   2d985d5fea4a0c072ec0f679ab2fad91
#
_cell.length_a   1.000
_cell.length_b   1.000
_cell.length_c   1.000
_cell.angle_alpha   90.00
_cell.angle_beta   90.00
_cell.angle_gamma   90.00
#
_symmetry.space_group_name_H-M   'P 1'
#
loop_
_entity.id
_entity.type
_entity.pdbx_description
1 polymer ?
#
loop_
_entity_poly.entity_id
_entity_poly.type
_entity_poly.pdbx_seq_one_letter_code
_entity_poly.pdbx_strand_id
1 'polypeptide(L)'
;MLNGIKNKQFYYSTMAPGKNLKNRSKRSNQQTERDYAERLNELTVASSEDSDDSSSDGEGTEASFTVAMWDLNHCDPKKCSGRKLLRHKIIKNLKLGQRFPGLVLSPVGTQCVSPNDKEIIEKSGLAVIDCSWAKIDETPFGRMKSHHPRLLPFLVAANPINYGKPYQLSCVEALAAAMYITGHKKEAQFYLSKFSWGHSFLELNNEALDLYAACTDSKSVLEAQAKYLESAQKQEDTRPMWPPSDSDSESEDHS
;
A
#
# COMPACT_ATOMS: atom_id res chain seq x y z
N MET A 1 2.36 -27.84 -4.52
CA MET A 1 1.53 -26.64 -4.42
C MET A 1 1.39 -26.07 -2.99
N LEU A 2 1.73 -26.79 -1.95
CA LEU A 2 1.64 -26.33 -0.54
C LEU A 2 2.84 -25.48 -0.04
N ASN A 3 3.94 -25.39 -0.79
CA ASN A 3 5.14 -24.65 -0.39
C ASN A 3 5.03 -23.13 -0.54
N GLY A 4 4.15 -22.61 -1.41
CA GLY A 4 3.97 -21.17 -1.61
C GLY A 4 3.25 -20.49 -0.43
N ILE A 5 2.33 -21.18 0.22
CA ILE A 5 1.53 -20.65 1.33
C ILE A 5 2.36 -20.58 2.62
N LYS A 6 3.23 -21.59 2.85
CA LYS A 6 4.17 -21.59 3.98
C LYS A 6 5.22 -20.48 3.86
N ASN A 7 5.68 -20.16 2.64
CA ASN A 7 6.58 -19.03 2.39
C ASN A 7 5.91 -17.68 2.67
N LYS A 8 4.60 -17.56 2.48
CA LYS A 8 3.83 -16.35 2.74
C LYS A 8 3.77 -16.03 4.25
N GLN A 9 3.45 -17.04 5.06
CA GLN A 9 3.41 -16.91 6.51
C GLN A 9 4.81 -16.73 7.11
N PHE A 10 5.83 -17.30 6.46
CA PHE A 10 7.24 -17.12 6.79
C PHE A 10 7.72 -15.71 6.41
N TYR A 11 7.34 -15.18 5.22
CA TYR A 11 7.69 -13.85 4.76
C TYR A 11 7.08 -12.76 5.67
N TYR A 12 5.81 -12.91 6.06
CA TYR A 12 5.15 -12.00 7.02
C TYR A 12 5.60 -12.25 8.47
N SER A 13 6.00 -13.46 8.83
CA SER A 13 6.45 -13.82 10.17
C SER A 13 7.92 -13.45 10.45
N THR A 14 8.78 -13.46 9.42
CA THR A 14 10.19 -13.06 9.55
C THR A 14 10.39 -11.56 9.39
N MET A 15 9.41 -10.85 8.79
CA MET A 15 9.44 -9.40 8.59
C MET A 15 8.55 -8.63 9.55
N ALA A 16 7.69 -9.31 10.33
CA ALA A 16 6.97 -8.67 11.43
C ALA A 16 7.89 -8.58 12.66
N PRO A 17 7.97 -7.44 13.34
CA PRO A 17 8.66 -7.35 14.61
C PRO A 17 8.09 -8.37 15.59
N GLY A 18 8.99 -9.03 16.35
CA GLY A 18 8.74 -10.25 17.12
C GLY A 18 7.47 -10.24 17.96
N LYS A 19 6.86 -11.40 18.06
CA LYS A 19 5.56 -11.70 18.70
C LYS A 19 5.43 -11.37 20.20
N ASN A 20 6.32 -10.63 20.83
CA ASN A 20 6.31 -10.37 22.28
C ASN A 20 5.78 -8.99 22.72
N LEU A 21 5.24 -8.17 21.82
CA LEU A 21 4.66 -6.84 22.15
C LEU A 21 3.13 -6.82 22.24
N LYS A 22 2.48 -7.97 22.47
CA LYS A 22 1.00 -8.08 22.37
C LYS A 22 0.18 -7.54 23.53
N ASN A 23 0.72 -6.97 24.60
CA ASN A 23 -0.15 -6.65 25.75
C ASN A 23 -0.02 -5.25 26.39
N ARG A 24 0.76 -4.32 25.90
CA ARG A 24 0.88 -3.02 26.59
C ARG A 24 0.55 -1.75 25.79
N SER A 25 0.49 -1.82 24.47
CA SER A 25 0.26 -0.64 23.59
C SER A 25 -1.16 -0.48 23.05
N LYS A 26 -2.11 -1.35 23.40
CA LYS A 26 -3.44 -1.32 22.77
C LYS A 26 -4.38 -0.17 23.22
N ARG A 27 -4.11 0.53 24.33
CA ARG A 27 -5.04 1.57 24.82
C ARG A 27 -4.69 3.00 24.35
N SER A 28 -3.42 3.37 24.22
CA SER A 28 -3.05 4.73 23.79
C SER A 28 -3.13 4.92 22.26
N ASN A 29 -2.76 3.89 21.46
CA ASN A 29 -2.86 3.98 20.00
C ASN A 29 -4.32 4.02 19.49
N GLN A 30 -5.25 3.35 20.18
CA GLN A 30 -6.66 3.36 19.77
C GLN A 30 -7.34 4.73 19.96
N GLN A 31 -6.90 5.54 20.92
CA GLN A 31 -7.46 6.87 21.13
C GLN A 31 -6.95 7.85 20.07
N THR A 32 -5.66 7.85 19.79
CA THR A 32 -5.06 8.70 18.73
C THR A 32 -5.53 8.31 17.33
N GLU A 33 -5.74 7.01 17.07
CA GLU A 33 -6.31 6.52 15.81
C GLU A 33 -7.78 6.92 15.65
N ARG A 34 -8.56 6.95 16.75
CA ARG A 34 -9.95 7.41 16.73
C ARG A 34 -10.05 8.91 16.48
N ASP A 35 -9.28 9.72 17.20
CA ASP A 35 -9.29 11.17 17.07
C ASP A 35 -8.82 11.64 15.68
N TYR A 36 -7.88 10.90 15.06
CA TYR A 36 -7.43 11.17 13.70
C TYR A 36 -8.45 10.69 12.65
N ALA A 37 -9.10 9.55 12.89
CA ALA A 37 -10.16 9.03 12.03
C ALA A 37 -11.43 9.91 12.10
N GLU A 38 -11.77 10.47 13.27
CA GLU A 38 -12.88 11.41 13.42
C GLU A 38 -12.60 12.74 12.71
N ARG A 39 -11.39 13.29 12.81
CA ARG A 39 -10.98 14.51 12.07
C ARG A 39 -10.99 14.30 10.56
N LEU A 40 -10.55 13.14 10.08
CA LEU A 40 -10.65 12.79 8.65
C LEU A 40 -12.10 12.61 8.21
N ASN A 41 -12.96 12.04 9.06
CA ASN A 41 -14.37 11.85 8.76
C ASN A 41 -15.13 13.20 8.72
N GLU A 42 -14.78 14.15 9.59
CA GLU A 42 -15.30 15.53 9.52
C GLU A 42 -14.88 16.26 8.25
N LEU A 43 -13.64 16.04 7.77
CA LEU A 43 -13.16 16.60 6.50
C LEU A 43 -13.77 15.92 5.27
N THR A 44 -14.17 14.64 5.38
CA THR A 44 -14.78 13.90 4.26
C THR A 44 -16.29 14.04 4.20
N VAL A 45 -16.98 14.35 5.29
CA VAL A 45 -18.44 14.62 5.30
C VAL A 45 -18.76 15.98 4.68
N ALA A 46 -17.80 16.91 4.66
CA ALA A 46 -17.96 18.20 4.00
C ALA A 46 -17.77 18.17 2.46
N SER A 47 -17.44 17.02 1.86
CA SER A 47 -17.19 16.87 0.42
C SER A 47 -17.87 15.67 -0.21
N SER A 48 -19.07 15.32 0.24
CA SER A 48 -19.93 14.34 -0.42
C SER A 48 -20.94 15.03 -1.34
N GLU A 49 -20.46 15.72 -2.34
CA GLU A 49 -21.21 15.94 -3.58
C GLU A 49 -20.32 15.47 -4.72
N ASP A 50 -20.81 14.48 -5.47
CA ASP A 50 -20.23 14.02 -6.72
C ASP A 50 -20.23 15.18 -7.73
N SER A 51 -19.18 15.95 -7.75
CA SER A 51 -18.83 16.81 -8.86
C SER A 51 -17.62 16.22 -9.57
N ASP A 52 -17.93 15.44 -10.60
CA ASP A 52 -17.07 15.18 -11.74
C ASP A 52 -16.75 16.54 -12.35
N ASP A 53 -15.64 17.09 -12.06
CA ASP A 53 -14.78 17.97 -12.84
C ASP A 53 -13.88 18.82 -11.94
N SER A 54 -12.61 18.49 -11.90
CA SER A 54 -11.55 19.48 -11.87
C SER A 54 -10.22 18.81 -12.19
N SER A 55 -9.77 19.07 -13.40
CA SER A 55 -8.39 18.99 -13.83
C SER A 55 -7.52 19.82 -12.88
N SER A 56 -6.96 19.19 -11.84
CA SER A 56 -5.77 19.75 -11.19
C SER A 56 -4.58 19.32 -12.02
N ASP A 57 -3.91 20.27 -12.67
CA ASP A 57 -2.63 20.13 -13.36
C ASP A 57 -1.53 19.71 -12.36
N GLY A 58 -1.60 18.47 -11.90
CA GLY A 58 -0.47 17.80 -11.27
C GLY A 58 0.47 17.33 -12.39
N GLU A 59 1.76 17.66 -12.30
CA GLU A 59 2.83 17.33 -13.26
C GLU A 59 3.05 15.82 -13.52
N GLY A 60 2.01 15.00 -13.47
CA GLY A 60 2.06 13.56 -13.72
C GLY A 60 1.76 13.21 -15.18
N THR A 61 2.33 12.14 -15.68
CA THR A 61 2.15 11.65 -17.05
C THR A 61 1.52 10.26 -17.03
N GLU A 62 0.53 10.02 -17.90
CA GLU A 62 -0.01 8.68 -18.09
C GLU A 62 1.09 7.72 -18.58
N ALA A 63 1.05 6.47 -18.12
CA ALA A 63 2.06 5.48 -18.47
C ALA A 63 2.06 5.19 -19.97
N SER A 64 3.25 5.22 -20.57
CA SER A 64 3.46 4.83 -21.98
C SER A 64 3.36 3.32 -22.21
N PHE A 65 3.37 2.53 -21.13
CA PHE A 65 3.24 1.08 -21.12
C PHE A 65 1.85 0.63 -20.66
N THR A 66 1.48 -0.60 -20.97
CA THR A 66 0.18 -1.15 -20.57
C THR A 66 0.10 -1.33 -19.05
N VAL A 67 -0.88 -0.71 -18.42
CA VAL A 67 -1.27 -0.98 -17.03
C VAL A 67 -2.57 -1.77 -17.01
N ALA A 68 -2.64 -2.82 -16.18
CA ALA A 68 -3.76 -3.75 -16.19
C ALA A 68 -4.09 -4.30 -14.80
N MET A 69 -5.27 -4.89 -14.64
CA MET A 69 -5.61 -5.64 -13.44
C MET A 69 -6.50 -6.84 -13.73
N TRP A 70 -6.43 -7.88 -12.90
CA TRP A 70 -7.48 -8.88 -12.78
C TRP A 70 -8.43 -8.46 -11.67
N ASP A 71 -9.68 -8.20 -12.02
CA ASP A 71 -10.76 -7.94 -11.07
C ASP A 71 -11.45 -9.24 -10.69
N LEU A 72 -11.33 -9.66 -9.44
CA LEU A 72 -11.93 -10.88 -8.91
C LEU A 72 -13.31 -10.64 -8.27
N ASN A 73 -13.84 -9.45 -8.38
CA ASN A 73 -15.10 -9.04 -7.76
C ASN A 73 -15.16 -9.25 -6.24
N HIS A 74 -14.02 -9.17 -5.56
CA HIS A 74 -13.94 -9.34 -4.11
C HIS A 74 -14.15 -8.03 -3.33
N CYS A 75 -13.99 -6.89 -4.01
CA CYS A 75 -14.03 -5.56 -3.41
C CYS A 75 -15.36 -4.84 -3.71
N ASP A 76 -15.78 -3.93 -2.81
CA ASP A 76 -16.92 -3.05 -3.07
C ASP A 76 -16.67 -2.22 -4.35
N PRO A 77 -17.56 -2.29 -5.37
CA PRO A 77 -17.37 -1.57 -6.63
C PRO A 77 -17.22 -0.07 -6.49
N LYS A 78 -17.84 0.55 -5.48
CA LYS A 78 -17.79 1.99 -5.24
C LYS A 78 -16.49 2.43 -4.59
N LYS A 79 -15.88 1.55 -3.77
CA LYS A 79 -14.66 1.86 -2.99
C LYS A 79 -13.37 1.31 -3.60
N CYS A 80 -13.47 0.41 -4.60
CA CYS A 80 -12.29 -0.20 -5.21
C CYS A 80 -11.55 0.79 -6.10
N SER A 81 -10.28 1.08 -5.73
CA SER A 81 -9.42 1.99 -6.48
C SER A 81 -9.12 1.48 -7.89
N GLY A 82 -8.91 0.18 -8.07
CA GLY A 82 -8.70 -0.44 -9.39
C GLY A 82 -9.89 -0.25 -10.33
N ARG A 83 -11.12 -0.43 -9.83
CA ARG A 83 -12.33 -0.18 -10.64
C ARG A 83 -12.53 1.29 -10.97
N LYS A 84 -12.10 2.23 -10.09
CA LYS A 84 -12.08 3.65 -10.44
C LYS A 84 -11.13 3.90 -11.61
N LEU A 85 -9.92 3.35 -11.60
CA LEU A 85 -8.96 3.46 -12.71
C LEU A 85 -9.51 2.84 -14.02
N LEU A 86 -10.25 1.72 -13.94
CA LEU A 86 -10.95 1.15 -15.11
C LEU A 86 -12.00 2.09 -15.67
N ARG A 87 -12.80 2.76 -14.83
CA ARG A 87 -13.79 3.76 -15.28
C ARG A 87 -13.13 4.94 -15.98
N HIS A 88 -11.95 5.37 -15.50
CA HIS A 88 -11.13 6.39 -16.18
C HIS A 88 -10.45 5.87 -17.45
N LYS A 89 -10.56 4.58 -17.78
CA LYS A 89 -9.97 3.94 -18.97
C LYS A 89 -8.43 4.00 -19.02
N ILE A 90 -7.76 4.26 -17.90
CA ILE A 90 -6.30 4.34 -17.80
C ILE A 90 -5.64 3.01 -17.43
N ILE A 91 -6.43 1.98 -17.12
CA ILE A 91 -5.97 0.60 -16.97
C ILE A 91 -6.87 -0.37 -17.75
N LYS A 92 -6.34 -1.57 -18.07
CA LYS A 92 -7.08 -2.61 -18.79
C LYS A 92 -7.55 -3.71 -17.83
N ASN A 93 -8.77 -4.22 -18.03
CA ASN A 93 -9.25 -5.38 -17.28
C ASN A 93 -8.81 -6.69 -17.97
N LEU A 94 -8.18 -7.59 -17.22
CA LEU A 94 -7.72 -8.90 -17.67
C LEU A 94 -8.73 -9.98 -17.28
N LYS A 95 -9.03 -10.89 -18.21
CA LYS A 95 -9.90 -12.05 -17.94
C LYS A 95 -9.12 -13.15 -17.21
N LEU A 96 -9.81 -13.90 -16.34
CA LEU A 96 -9.24 -15.11 -15.74
C LEU A 96 -8.79 -16.09 -16.84
N GLY A 97 -7.56 -16.59 -16.74
CA GLY A 97 -6.94 -17.43 -17.78
C GLY A 97 -6.14 -16.66 -18.83
N GLN A 98 -6.33 -15.35 -18.94
CA GLN A 98 -5.52 -14.50 -19.81
C GLN A 98 -4.10 -14.42 -19.27
N ARG A 99 -3.10 -14.55 -20.17
CA ARG A 99 -1.69 -14.35 -19.83
C ARG A 99 -1.35 -12.86 -19.90
N PHE A 100 -0.57 -12.38 -18.93
CA PHE A 100 0.03 -11.07 -18.99
C PHE A 100 1.56 -11.20 -19.06
N PRO A 101 2.22 -10.61 -20.08
CA PRO A 101 3.65 -10.82 -20.30
C PRO A 101 4.53 -9.98 -19.36
N GLY A 102 4.01 -8.89 -18.81
CA GLY A 102 4.74 -7.94 -17.98
C GLY A 102 4.87 -8.36 -16.51
N LEU A 103 5.26 -7.40 -15.69
CA LEU A 103 5.35 -7.56 -14.25
C LEU A 103 3.95 -7.64 -13.62
N VAL A 104 3.75 -8.57 -12.71
CA VAL A 104 2.49 -8.73 -11.99
C VAL A 104 2.70 -8.63 -10.49
N LEU A 105 2.05 -7.66 -9.88
CA LEU A 105 2.00 -7.54 -8.42
C LEU A 105 1.10 -8.62 -7.85
N SER A 106 1.72 -9.58 -7.19
CA SER A 106 1.03 -10.79 -6.72
C SER A 106 1.60 -11.27 -5.40
N PRO A 107 0.72 -11.68 -4.46
CA PRO A 107 1.20 -12.24 -3.18
C PRO A 107 1.90 -13.59 -3.31
N VAL A 108 1.88 -14.21 -4.46
CA VAL A 108 2.63 -15.46 -4.75
C VAL A 108 3.99 -15.20 -5.41
N GLY A 109 4.39 -13.95 -5.56
CA GLY A 109 5.74 -13.58 -6.01
C GLY A 109 6.82 -14.12 -5.08
N THR A 110 7.98 -14.43 -5.64
CA THR A 110 9.17 -14.89 -4.90
C THR A 110 10.26 -13.84 -4.81
N GLN A 111 10.14 -12.78 -5.61
CA GLN A 111 11.06 -11.64 -5.65
C GLN A 111 10.30 -10.36 -5.33
N CYS A 112 10.99 -9.40 -4.74
CA CYS A 112 10.47 -8.05 -4.53
C CYS A 112 10.68 -7.19 -5.77
N VAL A 113 9.75 -6.26 -6.03
CA VAL A 113 9.93 -5.23 -7.05
C VAL A 113 11.22 -4.46 -6.78
N SER A 114 11.97 -4.20 -7.82
CA SER A 114 13.25 -3.49 -7.76
C SER A 114 13.48 -2.68 -9.03
N PRO A 115 14.45 -1.74 -9.06
CA PRO A 115 14.81 -0.99 -10.27
C PRO A 115 15.14 -1.87 -11.49
N ASN A 116 15.67 -3.07 -11.28
CA ASN A 116 15.93 -4.03 -12.37
C ASN A 116 14.68 -4.48 -13.14
N ASP A 117 13.50 -4.28 -12.57
CA ASP A 117 12.24 -4.62 -13.23
C ASP A 117 11.77 -3.54 -14.23
N LYS A 118 12.47 -2.41 -14.33
CA LYS A 118 12.15 -1.28 -15.22
C LYS A 118 11.91 -1.71 -16.66
N GLU A 119 12.85 -2.43 -17.25
CA GLU A 119 12.77 -2.88 -18.65
C GLU A 119 11.58 -3.83 -18.88
N ILE A 120 11.24 -4.67 -17.90
CA ILE A 120 10.07 -5.56 -17.97
C ILE A 120 8.79 -4.76 -18.05
N ILE A 121 8.67 -3.71 -17.23
CA ILE A 121 7.50 -2.82 -17.21
C ILE A 121 7.39 -2.04 -18.52
N GLU A 122 8.48 -1.40 -18.97
CA GLU A 122 8.48 -0.60 -20.19
C GLU A 122 8.14 -1.44 -21.43
N LYS A 123 8.67 -2.66 -21.52
CA LYS A 123 8.46 -3.54 -22.66
C LYS A 123 7.11 -4.25 -22.64
N SER A 124 6.65 -4.68 -21.48
CA SER A 124 5.56 -5.66 -21.37
C SER A 124 4.43 -5.24 -20.43
N GLY A 125 4.61 -4.12 -19.70
CA GLY A 125 3.58 -3.53 -18.86
C GLY A 125 3.62 -3.97 -17.39
N LEU A 126 2.70 -3.41 -16.62
CA LEU A 126 2.51 -3.64 -15.20
C LEU A 126 1.06 -4.05 -14.92
N ALA A 127 0.86 -5.08 -14.10
CA ALA A 127 -0.48 -5.49 -13.68
C ALA A 127 -0.56 -5.77 -12.19
N VAL A 128 -1.79 -5.67 -11.65
CA VAL A 128 -2.11 -5.98 -10.26
C VAL A 128 -3.27 -6.98 -10.18
N ILE A 129 -3.30 -7.78 -9.14
CA ILE A 129 -4.42 -8.69 -8.84
C ILE A 129 -5.29 -8.03 -7.77
N ASP A 130 -6.50 -7.60 -8.15
CA ASP A 130 -7.48 -7.03 -7.22
C ASP A 130 -8.21 -8.15 -6.48
N CYS A 131 -7.69 -8.48 -5.30
CA CYS A 131 -8.31 -9.45 -4.41
C CYS A 131 -8.41 -8.90 -2.98
N SER A 132 -9.48 -9.26 -2.27
CA SER A 132 -9.59 -8.95 -0.85
C SER A 132 -8.53 -9.68 -0.05
N TRP A 133 -7.89 -8.99 0.88
CA TRP A 133 -6.94 -9.59 1.82
C TRP A 133 -7.56 -10.75 2.63
N ALA A 134 -8.86 -10.66 2.93
CA ALA A 134 -9.59 -11.73 3.62
C ALA A 134 -9.79 -12.99 2.77
N LYS A 135 -9.82 -12.86 1.42
CA LYS A 135 -10.08 -13.95 0.47
C LYS A 135 -8.83 -14.41 -0.30
N ILE A 136 -7.67 -14.09 0.22
CA ILE A 136 -6.42 -14.37 -0.50
C ILE A 136 -6.19 -15.87 -0.71
N ASP A 137 -6.61 -16.71 0.24
CA ASP A 137 -6.44 -18.17 0.17
C ASP A 137 -7.42 -18.83 -0.82
N GLU A 138 -8.56 -18.18 -1.09
CA GLU A 138 -9.55 -18.63 -2.08
C GLU A 138 -9.20 -18.15 -3.50
N THR A 139 -8.21 -17.25 -3.64
CA THR A 139 -7.88 -16.61 -4.90
C THR A 139 -7.15 -17.59 -5.83
N PRO A 140 -7.68 -17.81 -7.07
CA PRO A 140 -7.12 -18.77 -8.00
C PRO A 140 -5.88 -18.25 -8.73
N PHE A 141 -4.79 -17.95 -8.00
CA PHE A 141 -3.56 -17.38 -8.57
C PHE A 141 -2.98 -18.18 -9.74
N GLY A 142 -3.15 -19.51 -9.76
CA GLY A 142 -2.69 -20.36 -10.85
C GLY A 142 -3.39 -20.12 -12.19
N ARG A 143 -4.54 -19.42 -12.20
CA ARG A 143 -5.26 -19.01 -13.42
C ARG A 143 -4.80 -17.63 -13.95
N MET A 144 -4.07 -16.86 -13.17
CA MET A 144 -3.51 -15.56 -13.56
C MET A 144 -2.05 -15.75 -13.94
N LYS A 145 -1.82 -16.11 -15.22
CA LYS A 145 -0.51 -16.54 -15.70
C LYS A 145 0.41 -15.34 -15.95
N SER A 146 1.49 -15.25 -15.19
CA SER A 146 2.55 -14.28 -15.39
C SER A 146 3.93 -14.95 -15.33
N HIS A 147 4.89 -14.36 -16.03
CA HIS A 147 6.29 -14.78 -15.98
C HIS A 147 7.07 -14.02 -14.89
N HIS A 148 6.58 -12.86 -14.50
CA HIS A 148 7.27 -11.94 -13.60
C HIS A 148 6.39 -11.55 -12.39
N PRO A 149 5.98 -12.52 -11.52
CA PRO A 149 5.26 -12.18 -10.31
C PRO A 149 6.23 -11.54 -9.30
N ARG A 150 5.82 -10.41 -8.72
CA ARG A 150 6.61 -9.67 -7.73
C ARG A 150 5.78 -9.34 -6.49
N LEU A 151 6.49 -9.26 -5.36
CA LEU A 151 5.98 -8.71 -4.11
C LEU A 151 6.37 -7.23 -4.02
N LEU A 152 5.61 -6.45 -3.28
CA LEU A 152 6.02 -5.11 -2.87
C LEU A 152 6.76 -5.17 -1.54
N PRO A 153 7.75 -4.28 -1.31
CA PRO A 153 8.41 -4.15 -0.01
C PRO A 153 7.45 -3.55 1.03
N PHE A 154 7.94 -3.35 2.25
CA PHE A 154 7.19 -2.69 3.31
C PHE A 154 6.79 -1.28 2.90
N LEU A 155 5.48 -1.03 2.87
CA LEU A 155 4.86 0.28 2.66
C LEU A 155 3.59 0.35 3.50
N VAL A 156 3.21 1.57 3.86
CA VAL A 156 2.03 1.84 4.70
C VAL A 156 0.91 2.38 3.82
N ALA A 157 -0.30 1.84 4.01
CA ALA A 157 -1.46 2.27 3.26
C ALA A 157 -1.93 3.68 3.70
N ALA A 158 -2.24 4.52 2.72
CA ALA A 158 -2.83 5.84 2.91
C ALA A 158 -4.30 5.90 2.47
N ASN A 159 -4.82 4.82 1.87
CA ASN A 159 -6.23 4.78 1.48
C ASN A 159 -7.17 4.77 2.69
N PRO A 160 -8.39 5.37 2.59
CA PRO A 160 -9.28 5.56 3.73
C PRO A 160 -9.72 4.26 4.44
N ILE A 161 -9.68 3.11 3.75
CA ILE A 161 -10.09 1.82 4.32
C ILE A 161 -8.99 1.20 5.19
N ASN A 162 -7.73 1.37 4.79
CA ASN A 162 -6.58 0.72 5.41
C ASN A 162 -5.50 1.70 5.88
N TYR A 163 -5.87 2.96 6.12
CA TYR A 163 -4.93 4.00 6.54
C TYR A 163 -4.04 3.54 7.71
N GLY A 164 -2.75 3.77 7.60
CA GLY A 164 -1.76 3.39 8.61
C GLY A 164 -1.44 1.89 8.69
N LYS A 165 -2.13 1.03 7.91
CA LYS A 165 -1.88 -0.42 7.96
C LYS A 165 -0.74 -0.82 7.02
N PRO A 166 0.32 -1.46 7.55
CA PRO A 166 1.41 -1.97 6.73
C PRO A 166 0.92 -3.06 5.76
N TYR A 167 1.48 -3.07 4.54
CA TYR A 167 1.23 -4.04 3.47
C TYR A 167 -0.20 -4.08 2.91
N GLN A 168 -1.19 -3.39 3.51
CA GLN A 168 -2.58 -3.44 3.07
C GLN A 168 -2.90 -2.38 2.02
N LEU A 169 -2.06 -2.31 1.00
CA LEU A 169 -2.19 -1.34 -0.09
C LEU A 169 -3.44 -1.62 -0.94
N SER A 170 -4.06 -0.55 -1.43
CA SER A 170 -5.06 -0.63 -2.50
C SER A 170 -4.40 -0.84 -3.86
N CYS A 171 -5.19 -1.17 -4.89
CA CYS A 171 -4.65 -1.40 -6.24
C CYS A 171 -3.85 -0.22 -6.78
N VAL A 172 -4.34 1.02 -6.61
CA VAL A 172 -3.62 2.21 -7.09
C VAL A 172 -2.31 2.44 -6.32
N GLU A 173 -2.30 2.24 -5.01
CA GLU A 173 -1.08 2.37 -4.20
C GLU A 173 -0.04 1.32 -4.60
N ALA A 174 -0.49 0.10 -4.84
CA ALA A 174 0.40 -0.97 -5.29
C ALA A 174 1.01 -0.69 -6.66
N LEU A 175 0.21 -0.23 -7.63
CA LEU A 175 0.68 0.17 -8.96
C LEU A 175 1.66 1.35 -8.86
N ALA A 176 1.30 2.40 -8.12
CA ALA A 176 2.14 3.58 -7.95
C ALA A 176 3.47 3.26 -7.24
N ALA A 177 3.45 2.39 -6.23
CA ALA A 177 4.68 1.94 -5.56
C ALA A 177 5.62 1.23 -6.52
N ALA A 178 5.11 0.30 -7.34
CA ALA A 178 5.92 -0.39 -8.34
C ALA A 178 6.48 0.59 -9.39
N MET A 179 5.68 1.53 -9.87
CA MET A 179 6.12 2.58 -10.80
C MET A 179 7.21 3.44 -10.18
N TYR A 180 7.04 3.88 -8.92
CA TYR A 180 8.01 4.72 -8.24
C TYR A 180 9.37 4.01 -8.08
N ILE A 181 9.36 2.78 -7.56
CA ILE A 181 10.57 1.97 -7.33
C ILE A 181 11.32 1.72 -8.65
N THR A 182 10.61 1.54 -9.75
CA THR A 182 11.20 1.29 -11.07
C THR A 182 11.53 2.56 -11.86
N GLY A 183 11.45 3.74 -11.22
CA GLY A 183 11.87 5.01 -11.82
C GLY A 183 10.80 5.76 -12.61
N HIS A 184 9.55 5.29 -12.62
CA HIS A 184 8.40 5.92 -13.28
C HIS A 184 7.61 6.81 -12.28
N LYS A 185 8.33 7.77 -11.66
CA LYS A 185 7.77 8.62 -10.59
C LYS A 185 6.61 9.51 -11.07
N LYS A 186 6.69 10.03 -12.31
CA LYS A 186 5.64 10.88 -12.88
C LYS A 186 4.36 10.10 -13.15
N GLU A 187 4.50 8.87 -13.63
CA GLU A 187 3.38 7.95 -13.83
C GLU A 187 2.73 7.58 -12.48
N ALA A 188 3.53 7.29 -11.46
CA ALA A 188 3.01 7.03 -10.11
C ALA A 188 2.17 8.20 -9.60
N GLN A 189 2.64 9.44 -9.75
CA GLN A 189 1.91 10.65 -9.38
C GLN A 189 0.61 10.80 -10.17
N PHE A 190 0.64 10.56 -11.48
CA PHE A 190 -0.55 10.62 -12.34
C PHE A 190 -1.65 9.65 -11.88
N TYR A 191 -1.32 8.39 -11.58
CA TYR A 191 -2.32 7.42 -11.13
C TYR A 191 -2.88 7.78 -9.74
N LEU A 192 -2.05 8.25 -8.84
CA LEU A 192 -2.45 8.69 -7.50
C LEU A 192 -3.29 9.99 -7.54
N SER A 193 -3.04 10.91 -8.48
CA SER A 193 -3.80 12.16 -8.61
C SER A 193 -5.29 11.96 -8.92
N LYS A 194 -5.68 10.75 -9.37
CA LYS A 194 -7.09 10.41 -9.55
C LYS A 194 -7.84 10.18 -8.22
N PHE A 195 -7.16 10.33 -7.09
CA PHE A 195 -7.71 10.14 -5.74
C PHE A 195 -7.32 11.32 -4.86
N SER A 196 -8.29 11.93 -4.18
CA SER A 196 -8.07 13.08 -3.28
C SER A 196 -7.02 12.82 -2.19
N TRP A 197 -6.93 11.58 -1.72
CA TRP A 197 -5.96 11.11 -0.72
C TRP A 197 -4.63 10.59 -1.34
N GLY A 198 -4.52 10.55 -2.67
CA GLY A 198 -3.40 9.89 -3.35
C GLY A 198 -2.02 10.50 -3.05
N HIS A 199 -1.94 11.83 -2.87
CA HIS A 199 -0.71 12.52 -2.46
C HIS A 199 -0.18 12.01 -1.12
N SER A 200 -1.06 11.74 -0.16
CA SER A 200 -0.67 11.26 1.17
C SER A 200 0.05 9.92 1.14
N PHE A 201 -0.17 9.10 0.11
CA PHE A 201 0.58 7.84 -0.04
C PHE A 201 2.07 8.08 -0.29
N LEU A 202 2.40 9.02 -1.17
CA LEU A 202 3.79 9.38 -1.46
C LEU A 202 4.45 10.07 -0.25
N GLU A 203 3.74 10.98 0.41
CA GLU A 203 4.24 11.67 1.61
C GLU A 203 4.54 10.67 2.74
N LEU A 204 3.60 9.77 3.04
CA LEU A 204 3.73 8.78 4.10
C LEU A 204 4.86 7.79 3.87
N ASN A 205 5.15 7.46 2.61
CA ASN A 205 6.13 6.44 2.24
C ASN A 205 7.38 7.01 1.56
N ASN A 206 7.57 8.33 1.54
CA ASN A 206 8.62 8.99 0.75
C ASN A 206 10.01 8.41 1.02
N GLU A 207 10.39 8.33 2.30
CA GLU A 207 11.70 7.80 2.72
C GLU A 207 11.90 6.35 2.27
N ALA A 208 10.90 5.50 2.47
CA ALA A 208 10.96 4.09 2.08
C ALA A 208 11.02 3.93 0.56
N LEU A 209 10.19 4.67 -0.19
CA LEU A 209 10.14 4.61 -1.64
C LEU A 209 11.46 5.08 -2.28
N ASP A 210 12.05 6.17 -1.79
CA ASP A 210 13.34 6.65 -2.27
C ASP A 210 14.47 5.68 -1.93
N LEU A 211 14.45 5.07 -0.74
CA LEU A 211 15.40 4.05 -0.34
C LEU A 211 15.34 2.83 -1.29
N TYR A 212 14.14 2.36 -1.63
CA TYR A 212 13.97 1.21 -2.54
C TYR A 212 14.32 1.56 -4.00
N ALA A 213 14.00 2.77 -4.44
CA ALA A 213 14.34 3.25 -5.77
C ALA A 213 15.88 3.45 -5.97
N ALA A 214 16.62 3.63 -4.88
CA ALA A 214 18.08 3.72 -4.90
C ALA A 214 18.78 2.34 -4.91
N CYS A 215 18.04 1.25 -4.70
CA CYS A 215 18.56 -0.10 -4.77
C CYS A 215 18.80 -0.54 -6.22
N THR A 216 19.47 -1.69 -6.41
CA THR A 216 19.70 -2.26 -7.75
C THR A 216 18.73 -3.40 -8.05
N ASP A 217 18.60 -4.34 -7.12
CA ASP A 217 17.87 -5.60 -7.31
C ASP A 217 16.95 -5.94 -6.12
N SER A 218 16.20 -7.02 -6.26
CA SER A 218 15.28 -7.52 -5.23
C SER A 218 15.96 -7.80 -3.90
N LYS A 219 17.20 -8.26 -3.89
CA LYS A 219 17.94 -8.58 -2.67
C LYS A 219 18.32 -7.31 -1.91
N SER A 220 18.86 -6.33 -2.61
CA SER A 220 19.22 -5.03 -2.03
C SER A 220 17.99 -4.29 -1.49
N VAL A 221 16.82 -4.40 -2.15
CA VAL A 221 15.55 -3.86 -1.63
C VAL A 221 15.17 -4.51 -0.30
N LEU A 222 15.31 -5.82 -0.17
CA LEU A 222 15.01 -6.53 1.08
C LEU A 222 15.98 -6.18 2.21
N GLU A 223 17.26 -6.02 1.90
CA GLU A 223 18.27 -5.57 2.86
C GLU A 223 18.01 -4.13 3.32
N ALA A 224 17.64 -3.24 2.39
CA ALA A 224 17.26 -1.87 2.69
C ALA A 224 16.01 -1.80 3.57
N GLN A 225 14.98 -2.60 3.26
CA GLN A 225 13.78 -2.74 4.08
C GLN A 225 14.10 -3.19 5.50
N ALA A 226 14.96 -4.19 5.67
CA ALA A 226 15.32 -4.69 7.00
C ALA A 226 15.97 -3.59 7.86
N LYS A 227 16.90 -2.82 7.28
CA LYS A 227 17.54 -1.67 7.93
C LYS A 227 16.55 -0.55 8.27
N TYR A 228 15.63 -0.24 7.35
CA TYR A 228 14.60 0.77 7.56
C TYR A 228 13.69 0.40 8.74
N LEU A 229 13.21 -0.84 8.80
CA LEU A 229 12.36 -1.32 9.89
C LEU A 229 13.10 -1.36 11.23
N GLU A 230 14.37 -1.73 11.24
CA GLU A 230 15.20 -1.71 12.47
C GLU A 230 15.41 -0.28 12.99
N SER A 231 15.66 0.70 12.09
CA SER A 231 15.81 2.10 12.47
C SER A 231 14.51 2.70 13.02
N ALA A 232 13.37 2.40 12.39
CA ALA A 232 12.05 2.84 12.83
C ALA A 232 11.71 2.29 14.23
N GLN A 233 12.04 1.03 14.50
CA GLN A 233 11.82 0.41 15.80
C GLN A 233 12.68 1.04 16.90
N LYS A 234 13.95 1.36 16.61
CA LYS A 234 14.84 2.05 17.55
C LYS A 234 14.35 3.46 17.89
N GLN A 235 13.78 4.17 16.93
CA GLN A 235 13.20 5.50 17.15
C GLN A 235 11.94 5.45 18.03
N GLU A 236 11.12 4.41 17.88
CA GLU A 236 9.93 4.21 18.70
C GLU A 236 10.30 3.89 20.15
N ASP A 237 11.31 3.06 20.38
CA ASP A 237 11.81 2.72 21.71
C ASP A 237 12.48 3.90 22.45
N THR A 238 13.00 4.89 21.72
CA THR A 238 13.67 6.07 22.29
C THR A 238 12.74 7.27 22.52
N ARG A 239 11.48 7.22 22.10
CA ARG A 239 10.51 8.30 22.37
C ARG A 239 10.25 8.42 23.89
N PRO A 240 10.41 9.62 24.48
CA PRO A 240 10.06 9.84 25.87
C PRO A 240 8.57 9.50 26.08
N MET A 241 8.30 8.66 27.07
CA MET A 241 6.92 8.41 27.49
C MET A 241 6.38 9.73 28.06
N TRP A 242 5.33 10.29 27.46
CA TRP A 242 4.63 11.45 28.02
C TRP A 242 4.25 11.15 29.48
N PRO A 243 4.52 12.09 30.43
CA PRO A 243 4.03 11.92 31.80
C PRO A 243 2.48 11.79 31.76
N PRO A 244 1.92 10.96 32.63
CA PRO A 244 0.46 10.91 32.76
C PRO A 244 -0.06 12.31 33.10
N SER A 245 -1.11 12.75 32.40
CA SER A 245 -1.79 14.01 32.74
C SER A 245 -2.41 13.85 34.12
N ASP A 246 -1.84 14.54 35.11
CA ASP A 246 -2.44 14.70 36.43
C ASP A 246 -3.69 15.57 36.29
N SER A 247 -4.83 14.92 36.13
CA SER A 247 -6.15 15.53 36.28
C SER A 247 -6.82 14.94 37.53
N ASP A 248 -6.20 15.14 38.67
CA ASP A 248 -6.91 15.07 39.96
C ASP A 248 -7.45 16.46 40.27
N SER A 249 -8.68 16.72 39.88
CA SER A 249 -9.46 17.82 40.42
C SER A 249 -9.94 17.44 41.82
N GLU A 250 -9.25 17.92 42.81
CA GLU A 250 -9.75 17.92 44.19
C GLU A 250 -11.07 18.72 44.23
N SER A 251 -12.17 18.04 44.50
CA SER A 251 -13.42 18.65 44.91
C SER A 251 -13.30 18.98 46.41
N GLU A 252 -12.97 20.22 46.76
CA GLU A 252 -13.15 20.71 48.12
C GLU A 252 -14.62 20.87 48.41
N ASP A 253 -15.06 20.03 49.32
CA ASP A 253 -16.36 20.07 50.00
C ASP A 253 -16.30 21.16 51.08
N HIS A 254 -17.06 22.25 50.94
CA HIS A 254 -17.30 23.23 52.00
C HIS A 254 -18.70 23.14 52.49
N SER A 255 -18.81 22.69 53.76
CA SER A 255 -19.92 22.67 54.66
C SER A 255 -20.61 24.03 54.85
#